data_7f7dc4b0b650e40bc98a24767a8be3f6
#
_entry.id   7f7dc4b0b650e40bc98a24767a8be3f6
#
_cell.length_a   1.000
_cell.length_b   1.000
_cell.length_c   1.000
_cell.angle_alpha   90.00
_cell.angle_beta   90.00
_cell.angle_gamma   90.00
#
_symmetry.space_group_name_H-M   'P 1'
#
loop_
_entity.id
_entity.type
_entity.pdbx_description
1 polymer ?
#
loop_
_entity_poly.entity_id
_entity_poly.type
_entity_poly.pdbx_seq_one_letter_code
_entity_poly.pdbx_strand_id
1 'polypeptide(L)'
;MDAPKKFVQIIDFETDRFEEMRQLSQEMDQHFAGRSGGPTHRLVLKDRNQPNRYLVVVEFDSYEEAMANSDSSETAKFAQQMGALCTRPPSFTDCDVEGITEFK
;
A
#
# COMPACT_ATOMS: atom_id res chain seq x y z
N MET A 1 4.97 -28.44 -7.71
CA MET A 1 5.03 -27.07 -8.23
C MET A 1 4.58 -26.12 -7.14
N ASP A 2 5.44 -25.19 -6.79
CA ASP A 2 5.14 -24.26 -5.70
C ASP A 2 4.14 -23.21 -6.16
N ALA A 3 3.23 -22.86 -5.25
CA ALA A 3 2.34 -21.72 -5.50
C ALA A 3 3.19 -20.44 -5.56
N PRO A 4 2.82 -19.45 -6.38
CA PRO A 4 3.53 -18.18 -6.38
C PRO A 4 3.45 -17.56 -4.99
N LYS A 5 4.57 -16.97 -4.57
CA LYS A 5 4.61 -16.27 -3.28
C LYS A 5 3.78 -15.01 -3.35
N LYS A 6 3.08 -14.74 -2.28
CA LYS A 6 2.42 -13.46 -2.12
C LYS A 6 3.46 -12.36 -1.99
N PHE A 7 3.12 -11.19 -2.45
CA PHE A 7 3.98 -10.02 -2.45
C PHE A 7 3.37 -8.96 -1.53
N VAL A 8 4.22 -8.30 -0.76
CA VAL A 8 3.81 -7.23 0.14
C VAL A 8 4.69 -6.02 -0.12
N GLN A 9 4.06 -4.87 -0.28
CA GLN A 9 4.77 -3.60 -0.33
C GLN A 9 4.50 -2.85 0.98
N ILE A 10 5.56 -2.38 1.62
CA ILE A 10 5.46 -1.58 2.83
C ILE A 10 5.77 -0.14 2.46
N ILE A 11 4.83 0.75 2.76
CA ILE A 11 4.96 2.17 2.48
C ILE A 11 5.11 2.89 3.83
N ASP A 12 6.25 3.54 4.05
CA ASP A 12 6.55 4.30 5.26
C ASP A 12 6.47 5.77 4.92
N PHE A 13 5.56 6.51 5.56
CA PHE A 13 5.37 7.91 5.24
C PHE A 13 5.05 8.73 6.48
N GLU A 14 5.29 10.04 6.37
CA GLU A 14 4.90 11.01 7.39
C GLU A 14 3.96 12.04 6.81
N THR A 15 2.90 12.34 7.53
CA THR A 15 1.95 13.36 7.13
C THR A 15 1.34 14.01 8.38
N ASP A 16 1.09 15.30 8.32
CA ASP A 16 0.29 16.01 9.30
C ASP A 16 -1.15 16.23 8.80
N ARG A 17 -1.50 15.59 7.67
CA ARG A 17 -2.79 15.72 7.01
C ARG A 17 -3.42 14.34 6.78
N PHE A 18 -3.44 13.52 7.83
CA PHE A 18 -3.87 12.13 7.71
C PHE A 18 -5.32 11.99 7.23
N GLU A 19 -6.21 12.88 7.64
CA GLU A 19 -7.61 12.83 7.20
C GLU A 19 -7.73 13.01 5.68
N GLU A 20 -6.95 13.91 5.11
CA GLU A 20 -6.92 14.08 3.66
C GLU A 20 -6.33 12.86 2.97
N MET A 21 -5.28 12.28 3.56
CA MET A 21 -4.68 11.05 3.07
C MET A 21 -5.70 9.90 3.07
N ARG A 22 -6.48 9.79 4.14
CA ARG A 22 -7.52 8.76 4.26
C ARG A 22 -8.60 8.93 3.21
N GLN A 23 -9.04 10.18 2.96
CA GLN A 23 -10.02 10.46 1.92
C GLN A 23 -9.50 10.08 0.53
N LEU A 24 -8.24 10.39 0.26
CA LEU A 24 -7.61 10.02 -1.00
C LEU A 24 -7.55 8.51 -1.17
N SER A 25 -7.21 7.79 -0.09
CA SER A 25 -7.20 6.31 -0.11
C SER A 25 -8.58 5.74 -0.40
N GLN A 26 -9.63 6.34 0.16
CA GLN A 26 -11.00 5.90 -0.10
C GLN A 26 -11.39 6.12 -1.55
N GLU A 27 -11.00 7.24 -2.14
CA GLU A 27 -11.24 7.49 -3.56
C GLU A 27 -10.52 6.46 -4.43
N MET A 28 -9.28 6.14 -4.08
CA MET A 28 -8.52 5.12 -4.78
C MET A 28 -9.19 3.76 -4.68
N ASP A 29 -9.68 3.40 -3.49
CA ASP A 29 -10.38 2.14 -3.26
C ASP A 29 -11.62 2.03 -4.14
N GLN A 30 -12.40 3.10 -4.23
CA GLN A 30 -13.59 3.11 -5.08
C GLN A 30 -13.24 2.97 -6.55
N HIS A 31 -12.16 3.62 -6.97
CA HIS A 31 -11.70 3.57 -8.36
C HIS A 31 -11.26 2.16 -8.76
N PHE A 32 -10.61 1.43 -7.85
CA PHE A 32 -10.10 0.09 -8.12
C PHE A 32 -11.04 -1.04 -7.68
N ALA A 33 -12.17 -0.72 -7.04
CA ALA A 33 -13.12 -1.74 -6.58
C ALA A 33 -13.63 -2.55 -7.76
N GLY A 34 -13.68 -3.87 -7.58
CA GLY A 34 -14.19 -4.79 -8.59
C GLY A 34 -13.23 -5.11 -9.73
N ARG A 35 -12.04 -4.51 -9.73
CA ARG A 35 -11.02 -4.83 -10.74
C ARG A 35 -10.19 -6.02 -10.28
N SER A 36 -9.82 -6.88 -11.23
CA SER A 36 -8.92 -8.00 -10.95
C SER A 36 -7.48 -7.50 -10.94
N GLY A 37 -6.59 -8.21 -10.23
CA GLY A 37 -5.16 -7.95 -10.23
C GLY A 37 -4.69 -6.83 -9.32
N GLY A 38 -5.58 -6.26 -8.52
CA GLY A 38 -5.22 -5.24 -7.56
C GLY A 38 -4.81 -5.84 -6.21
N PRO A 39 -4.59 -4.98 -5.21
CA PRO A 39 -4.23 -5.47 -3.87
C PRO A 39 -5.36 -6.32 -3.28
N THR A 40 -4.96 -7.35 -2.53
CA THR A 40 -5.90 -8.24 -1.85
C THR A 40 -6.24 -7.76 -0.45
N HIS A 41 -5.25 -7.15 0.22
CA HIS A 41 -5.42 -6.66 1.60
C HIS A 41 -4.56 -5.41 1.79
N ARG A 42 -4.98 -4.58 2.72
CA ARG A 42 -4.22 -3.41 3.12
C ARG A 42 -4.41 -3.16 4.60
N LEU A 43 -3.28 -2.99 5.32
CA LEU A 43 -3.28 -2.55 6.71
C LEU A 43 -2.69 -1.15 6.76
N VAL A 44 -3.36 -0.27 7.48
CA VAL A 44 -2.84 1.07 7.75
C VAL A 44 -2.46 1.13 9.22
N LEU A 45 -1.19 1.38 9.48
CA LEU A 45 -0.62 1.34 10.83
C LEU A 45 -0.14 2.73 11.22
N LYS A 46 -0.40 3.10 12.46
CA LYS A 46 0.15 4.34 13.02
C LYS A 46 1.25 3.99 14.00
N ASP A 47 2.39 4.64 13.86
CA ASP A 47 3.49 4.47 14.81
C ASP A 47 3.09 5.07 16.15
N ARG A 48 3.17 4.28 17.22
CA ARG A 48 2.77 4.72 18.55
C ARG A 48 3.75 5.71 19.16
N ASN A 49 4.98 5.72 18.68
CA ASN A 49 6.08 6.48 19.28
C ASN A 49 6.49 7.71 18.48
N GLN A 50 6.05 7.80 17.21
CA GLN A 50 6.37 8.94 16.37
C GLN A 50 5.09 9.55 15.82
N PRO A 51 4.75 10.76 16.23
CA PRO A 51 3.58 11.43 15.69
C PRO A 51 3.75 11.62 14.19
N ASN A 52 2.65 11.52 13.47
CA ASN A 52 2.58 11.72 12.03
C ASN A 52 3.26 10.66 11.17
N ARG A 53 3.82 9.59 11.76
CA ARG A 53 4.40 8.49 11.03
C ARG A 53 3.42 7.35 10.89
N TYR A 54 3.28 6.85 9.66
CA TYR A 54 2.37 5.76 9.31
C TYR A 54 3.07 4.76 8.42
N LEU A 55 2.62 3.49 8.52
CA LEU A 55 3.06 2.42 7.64
C LEU A 55 1.84 1.78 7.01
N VAL A 56 1.91 1.55 5.72
CA VAL A 56 0.85 0.84 5.00
C VAL A 56 1.44 -0.45 4.48
N VAL A 57 0.76 -1.56 4.77
CA VAL A 57 1.17 -2.88 4.29
C VAL A 57 0.15 -3.29 3.24
N VAL A 58 0.58 -3.41 2.00
CA VAL A 58 -0.30 -3.74 0.87
C VAL A 58 0.07 -5.12 0.36
N GLU A 59 -0.89 -6.05 0.36
CA GLU A 59 -0.68 -7.41 -0.11
C GLU A 59 -1.20 -7.58 -1.53
N PHE A 60 -0.43 -8.30 -2.33
CA PHE A 60 -0.85 -8.74 -3.67
C PHE A 60 -0.66 -10.25 -3.78
N ASP A 61 -1.40 -10.88 -4.69
CA ASP A 61 -1.25 -12.33 -4.90
C ASP A 61 0.11 -12.70 -5.49
N SER A 62 0.75 -11.79 -6.21
CA SER A 62 2.07 -12.04 -6.80
C SER A 62 2.79 -10.72 -7.06
N TYR A 63 4.12 -10.82 -7.24
CA TYR A 63 4.94 -9.70 -7.65
C TYR A 63 4.49 -9.14 -9.01
N GLU A 64 4.14 -10.02 -9.94
CA GLU A 64 3.71 -9.61 -11.28
C GLU A 64 2.44 -8.76 -11.22
N GLU A 65 1.48 -9.14 -10.38
CA GLU A 65 0.26 -8.33 -10.21
C GLU A 65 0.55 -6.99 -9.57
N ALA A 66 1.48 -6.95 -8.62
CA ALA A 66 1.89 -5.70 -7.99
C ALA A 66 2.53 -4.76 -9.01
N MET A 67 3.39 -5.29 -9.88
CA MET A 67 4.06 -4.48 -10.90
C MET A 67 3.07 -3.97 -11.94
N ALA A 68 2.12 -4.81 -12.35
CA ALA A 68 1.06 -4.39 -13.28
C ALA A 68 0.22 -3.26 -12.68
N ASN A 69 -0.08 -3.34 -11.38
CA ASN A 69 -0.80 -2.27 -10.69
C ASN A 69 0.03 -0.98 -10.62
N SER A 70 1.33 -1.09 -10.34
CA SER A 70 2.22 0.07 -10.26
C SER A 70 2.40 0.78 -11.59
N ASP A 71 2.30 0.03 -12.69
CA ASP A 71 2.47 0.58 -14.05
C ASP A 71 1.22 1.31 -14.55
N SER A 72 0.12 1.24 -13.82
CA SER A 72 -1.11 1.92 -14.22
C SER A 72 -0.96 3.43 -14.04
N SER A 73 -1.49 4.19 -15.01
CA SER A 73 -1.45 5.66 -14.94
C SER A 73 -2.28 6.20 -13.78
N GLU A 74 -3.36 5.51 -13.42
CA GLU A 74 -4.18 5.90 -12.27
C GLU A 74 -3.42 5.73 -10.96
N THR A 75 -2.67 4.63 -10.81
CA THR A 75 -1.84 4.39 -9.64
C THR A 75 -0.77 5.47 -9.51
N ALA A 76 -0.11 5.83 -10.61
CA ALA A 76 0.88 6.89 -10.62
C ALA A 76 0.29 8.23 -10.20
N LYS A 77 -0.91 8.53 -10.63
CA LYS A 77 -1.60 9.76 -10.29
C LYS A 77 -1.91 9.81 -8.78
N PHE A 78 -2.44 8.72 -8.22
CA PHE A 78 -2.71 8.64 -6.78
C PHE A 78 -1.43 8.72 -5.96
N ALA A 79 -0.36 8.08 -6.41
CA ALA A 79 0.94 8.15 -5.73
C ALA A 79 1.46 9.57 -5.67
N GLN A 80 1.30 10.33 -6.74
CA GLN A 80 1.67 11.75 -6.79
C GLN A 80 0.87 12.57 -5.79
N GLN A 81 -0.44 12.35 -5.74
CA GLN A 81 -1.31 13.05 -4.79
C GLN A 81 -0.97 12.71 -3.34
N MET A 82 -0.66 11.43 -3.07
CA MET A 82 -0.24 11.01 -1.74
C MET A 82 1.07 11.67 -1.33
N GLY A 83 2.03 11.72 -2.26
CA GLY A 83 3.32 12.35 -2.00
C GLY A 83 3.18 13.82 -1.64
N ALA A 84 2.23 14.52 -2.26
CA ALA A 84 1.98 15.93 -1.98
C ALA A 84 1.43 16.18 -0.56
N LEU A 85 0.84 15.17 0.06
CA LEU A 85 0.32 15.26 1.43
C LEU A 85 1.38 14.86 2.48
N CYS A 86 2.50 14.32 2.06
CA CYS A 86 3.55 13.87 2.96
C CYS A 86 4.50 15.01 3.31
N THR A 87 5.02 15.00 4.55
CA THR A 87 5.99 15.99 5.00
C THR A 87 7.40 15.68 4.53
N ARG A 88 7.63 14.43 4.10
CA ARG A 88 8.88 13.98 3.46
C ARG A 88 8.54 12.92 2.41
N PRO A 89 9.45 12.63 1.47
CA PRO A 89 9.17 11.59 0.47
C PRO A 89 8.92 10.25 1.14
N PRO A 90 7.87 9.51 0.75
CA PRO A 90 7.61 8.19 1.32
C PRO A 90 8.67 7.17 0.88
N SER A 91 8.90 6.16 1.74
CA SER A 91 9.77 5.03 1.43
C SER A 91 8.94 3.82 1.07
N PHE A 92 9.39 3.06 0.08
CA PHE A 92 8.72 1.85 -0.37
C PHE A 92 9.68 0.68 -0.19
N THR A 93 9.18 -0.41 0.42
CA THR A 93 9.95 -1.64 0.57
C THR A 93 9.14 -2.78 -0.02
N ASP A 94 9.74 -3.48 -0.99
CA ASP A 94 9.10 -4.60 -1.65
C ASP A 94 9.55 -5.89 -0.96
N CYS A 95 8.60 -6.73 -0.58
CA CYS A 95 8.86 -7.94 0.20
C CYS A 95 8.13 -9.14 -0.38
N ASP A 96 8.79 -10.28 -0.37
CA ASP A 96 8.12 -11.55 -0.62
C ASP A 96 7.69 -12.16 0.71
N VAL A 97 6.50 -12.74 0.75
CA VAL A 97 6.02 -13.38 1.96
C VAL A 97 6.69 -14.74 2.10
N GLU A 98 7.49 -14.92 3.14
CA GLU A 98 8.20 -16.19 3.39
C GLU A 98 7.41 -17.13 4.29
N GLY A 99 6.50 -16.61 5.09
CA GLY A 99 5.70 -17.45 5.96
C GLY A 99 4.55 -16.67 6.59
N ILE A 100 3.48 -17.40 6.87
CA ILE A 100 2.31 -16.88 7.58
C ILE A 100 1.98 -17.90 8.66
N THR A 101 1.82 -17.44 9.89
CA THR A 101 1.44 -18.30 11.01
C THR A 101 0.23 -17.69 11.70
N GLU A 102 -0.78 -18.49 11.90
CA GLU A 102 -1.96 -18.08 12.65
C GLU A 102 -1.92 -18.79 14.01
N PHE A 103 -2.15 -18.03 15.07
CA PHE A 103 -2.10 -18.56 16.43
C PHE A 103 -3.48 -18.86 17.00
N LYS A 104 -4.51 -18.65 16.24
CA LYS A 104 -5.88 -18.95 16.63
C LYS A 104 -6.65 -19.64 15.52
#